data_67962e8f4d5d0f67f656e5d8a21d49ee
#
_entry.id   67962e8f4d5d0f67f656e5d8a21d49ee
#
_cell.length_a   1.000
_cell.length_b   1.000
_cell.length_c   1.000
_cell.angle_alpha   90.00
_cell.angle_beta   90.00
_cell.angle_gamma   90.00
#
_symmetry.space_group_name_H-M   'P 1'
#
loop_
_entity.id
_entity.type
_entity.pdbx_description
1 polymer ?
#
loop_
_entity_poly.entity_id
_entity_poly.type
_entity_poly.pdbx_seq_one_letter_code
_entity_poly.pdbx_strand_id
1 'polypeptide(L)'
;MPRIMRMLPTTELPDGPHRAFVEELRRYYRAAGRPSLRKVSGAIEGREDLKEVTASQETVRRMLRGMVLPTDWDRVYAVFFVLCEMGNIDPEAERWDDRYDGPESNSECLRRLWDAALETEPNPLPIPRPAPRQKSLQDYSSQPDPWATAPSAYSDEPPF
;
A
#
# COMPACT_ATOMS: atom_id res chain seq x y z
N MET A 1 7.35 -25.44 -9.69
CA MET A 1 7.11 -24.36 -10.67
C MET A 1 7.23 -23.03 -9.95
N PRO A 2 8.13 -22.15 -10.34
CA PRO A 2 8.18 -20.83 -9.77
C PRO A 2 6.87 -20.10 -10.09
N ARG A 3 6.19 -19.64 -9.07
CA ARG A 3 4.94 -18.88 -9.22
C ARG A 3 5.28 -17.53 -9.86
N ILE A 4 4.88 -17.34 -11.11
CA ILE A 4 5.09 -16.06 -11.79
C ILE A 4 4.31 -15.00 -11.04
N MET A 5 5.02 -14.06 -10.44
CA MET A 5 4.41 -12.92 -9.77
C MET A 5 3.82 -11.98 -10.82
N ARG A 6 2.50 -11.83 -10.80
CA ARG A 6 1.77 -10.96 -11.73
C ARG A 6 1.56 -9.58 -11.09
N MET A 7 1.64 -8.54 -11.92
CA MET A 7 1.22 -7.20 -11.56
C MET A 7 -0.30 -7.16 -11.43
N LEU A 8 -0.82 -6.20 -10.66
CA LEU A 8 -2.26 -5.96 -10.57
C LEU A 8 -2.85 -5.64 -11.96
N PRO A 9 -4.07 -6.11 -12.24
CA PRO A 9 -4.76 -5.77 -13.47
C PRO A 9 -5.08 -4.28 -13.54
N THR A 10 -5.40 -3.78 -14.73
CA THR A 10 -5.76 -2.38 -14.96
C THR A 10 -7.00 -1.92 -14.19
N THR A 11 -7.83 -2.85 -13.76
CA THR A 11 -9.00 -2.59 -12.90
C THR A 11 -8.62 -2.20 -11.47
N GLU A 12 -7.50 -2.71 -10.96
CA GLU A 12 -6.99 -2.43 -9.60
C GLU A 12 -5.85 -1.41 -9.61
N LEU A 13 -5.05 -1.41 -10.67
CA LEU A 13 -3.99 -0.44 -10.91
C LEU A 13 -4.17 0.13 -12.32
N PRO A 14 -4.93 1.22 -12.47
CA PRO A 14 -5.21 1.82 -13.77
C PRO A 14 -3.95 2.37 -14.45
N ASP A 15 -4.03 2.57 -15.75
CA ASP A 15 -2.96 3.22 -16.49
C ASP A 15 -2.69 4.62 -15.94
N GLY A 16 -1.42 4.93 -15.74
CA GLY A 16 -0.99 6.18 -15.15
C GLY A 16 0.41 6.09 -14.55
N PRO A 17 0.85 7.16 -13.85
CA PRO A 17 2.21 7.26 -13.30
C PRO A 17 2.58 6.12 -12.34
N HIS A 18 1.67 5.69 -11.47
CA HIS A 18 1.93 4.57 -10.55
C HIS A 18 2.19 3.28 -11.31
N ARG A 19 1.36 2.98 -12.32
CA ARG A 19 1.57 1.80 -13.18
C ARG A 19 2.89 1.88 -13.94
N ALA A 20 3.21 3.04 -14.50
CA ALA A 20 4.47 3.25 -15.22
C ALA A 20 5.70 3.02 -14.32
N PHE A 21 5.65 3.49 -13.09
CA PHE A 21 6.68 3.21 -12.08
C PHE A 21 6.84 1.72 -11.81
N VAL A 22 5.74 1.01 -11.59
CA VAL A 22 5.76 -0.45 -11.32
C VAL A 22 6.28 -1.22 -12.53
N GLU A 23 5.88 -0.84 -13.74
CA GLU A 23 6.36 -1.46 -14.98
C GLU A 23 7.87 -1.28 -15.17
N GLU A 24 8.38 -0.10 -14.87
CA GLU A 24 9.82 0.17 -14.91
C GLU A 24 10.58 -0.67 -13.87
N LEU A 25 10.12 -0.70 -12.63
CA LEU A 25 10.74 -1.51 -11.58
C LEU A 25 10.73 -3.01 -11.94
N ARG A 26 9.65 -3.48 -12.54
CA ARG A 26 9.54 -4.87 -13.01
C ARG A 26 10.46 -5.18 -14.18
N ARG A 27 10.83 -4.19 -14.96
CA ARG A 27 11.84 -4.36 -16.01
C ARG A 27 13.17 -4.82 -15.43
N TYR A 28 13.62 -4.19 -14.34
CA TYR A 28 14.83 -4.59 -13.62
C TYR A 28 14.67 -5.95 -12.95
N TYR A 29 13.51 -6.23 -12.38
CA TYR A 29 13.20 -7.54 -11.81
C TYR A 29 13.29 -8.68 -12.84
N ARG A 30 12.81 -8.45 -14.05
CA ARG A 30 12.95 -9.41 -15.16
C ARG A 30 14.40 -9.55 -15.64
N ALA A 31 15.10 -8.44 -15.77
CA ALA A 31 16.50 -8.43 -16.17
C ALA A 31 17.40 -9.16 -15.15
N ALA A 32 17.07 -9.08 -13.87
CA ALA A 32 17.71 -9.85 -12.80
C ALA A 32 17.39 -11.36 -12.82
N GLY A 33 16.62 -11.83 -13.80
CA GLY A 33 16.21 -13.24 -13.89
C GLY A 33 15.10 -13.64 -12.96
N ARG A 34 14.28 -12.69 -12.49
CA ARG A 34 13.16 -12.90 -11.55
C ARG A 34 13.60 -13.60 -10.26
N PRO A 35 14.50 -13.00 -9.50
CA PRO A 35 15.01 -13.60 -8.27
C PRO A 35 13.88 -13.84 -7.27
N SER A 36 14.08 -14.78 -6.36
CA SER A 36 13.13 -14.97 -5.26
C SER A 36 13.10 -13.73 -4.36
N LEU A 37 11.93 -13.40 -3.80
CA LEU A 37 11.78 -12.26 -2.91
C LEU A 37 12.70 -12.36 -1.69
N ARG A 38 12.93 -13.59 -1.21
CA ARG A 38 13.87 -13.88 -0.12
C ARG A 38 15.30 -13.50 -0.51
N LYS A 39 15.69 -13.78 -1.75
CA LYS A 39 17.03 -13.42 -2.25
C LYS A 39 17.20 -11.90 -2.33
N VAL A 40 16.17 -11.19 -2.80
CA VAL A 40 16.17 -9.72 -2.87
C VAL A 40 16.23 -9.09 -1.47
N SER A 41 15.35 -9.49 -0.57
CA SER A 41 15.34 -8.94 0.80
C SER A 41 16.62 -9.28 1.55
N GLY A 42 17.12 -10.50 1.43
CA GLY A 42 18.39 -10.91 2.05
C GLY A 42 19.60 -10.16 1.52
N ALA A 43 19.61 -9.83 0.23
CA ALA A 43 20.67 -9.02 -0.38
C ALA A 43 20.65 -7.57 0.15
N ILE A 44 19.47 -7.00 0.43
CA ILE A 44 19.35 -5.67 1.04
C ILE A 44 19.86 -5.71 2.49
N GLU A 45 19.41 -6.70 3.28
CA GLU A 45 19.83 -6.87 4.68
C GLU A 45 21.33 -7.12 4.83
N GLY A 46 21.95 -7.81 3.89
CA GLY A 46 23.37 -8.14 3.90
C GLY A 46 24.31 -6.99 3.52
N ARG A 47 23.78 -5.84 3.10
CA ARG A 47 24.59 -4.69 2.67
C ARG A 47 24.73 -3.66 3.78
N GLU A 48 25.98 -3.24 4.02
CA GLU A 48 26.25 -2.21 5.03
C GLU A 48 25.76 -0.82 4.64
N ASP A 49 25.82 -0.49 3.36
CA ASP A 49 25.34 0.76 2.78
C ASP A 49 23.81 0.91 2.79
N LEU A 50 23.09 -0.20 2.99
CA LEU A 50 21.64 -0.24 3.04
C LEU A 50 21.08 -0.67 4.42
N LYS A 51 21.90 -0.68 5.45
CA LYS A 51 21.52 -1.16 6.80
C LYS A 51 20.32 -0.48 7.42
N GLU A 52 20.12 0.79 7.11
CA GLU A 52 19.00 1.57 7.62
C GLU A 52 17.69 1.32 6.87
N VAL A 53 17.78 0.65 5.72
CA VAL A 53 16.63 0.37 4.87
C VAL A 53 16.14 -1.05 5.11
N THR A 54 14.92 -1.16 5.60
CA THR A 54 14.26 -2.45 5.74
C THR A 54 13.27 -2.67 4.59
N ALA A 55 13.50 -3.72 3.80
CA ALA A 55 12.59 -4.16 2.77
C ALA A 55 12.31 -5.66 2.93
N SER A 56 11.26 -5.98 3.65
CA SER A 56 10.81 -7.35 3.82
C SER A 56 10.36 -7.97 2.49
N GLN A 57 10.31 -9.29 2.42
CA GLN A 57 9.81 -10.00 1.24
C GLN A 57 8.41 -9.53 0.83
N GLU A 58 7.55 -9.26 1.81
CA GLU A 58 6.20 -8.77 1.56
C GLU A 58 6.21 -7.33 1.02
N THR A 59 7.09 -6.48 1.52
CA THR A 59 7.27 -5.11 1.01
C THR A 59 7.70 -5.13 -0.45
N VAL A 60 8.71 -5.93 -0.79
CA VAL A 60 9.18 -6.10 -2.18
C VAL A 60 8.07 -6.64 -3.07
N ARG A 61 7.32 -7.64 -2.58
CA ARG A 61 6.21 -8.22 -3.31
C ARG A 61 5.12 -7.21 -3.63
N ARG A 62 4.68 -6.44 -2.64
CA ARG A 62 3.64 -5.41 -2.81
C ARG A 62 4.08 -4.32 -3.77
N MET A 63 5.33 -3.90 -3.68
CA MET A 63 5.90 -2.91 -4.59
C MET A 63 5.91 -3.41 -6.04
N LEU A 64 6.41 -4.62 -6.28
CA LEU A 64 6.48 -5.22 -7.63
C LEU A 64 5.11 -5.58 -8.21
N ARG A 65 4.10 -5.76 -7.40
CA ARG A 65 2.72 -5.99 -7.86
C ARG A 65 1.95 -4.70 -8.11
N GLY A 66 2.43 -3.58 -7.58
CA GLY A 66 1.73 -2.31 -7.64
C GLY A 66 0.64 -2.16 -6.58
N MET A 67 0.68 -2.96 -5.52
CA MET A 67 -0.30 -2.89 -4.41
C MET A 67 -0.06 -1.68 -3.50
N VAL A 68 1.18 -1.22 -3.43
CA VAL A 68 1.60 -0.10 -2.59
C VAL A 68 2.62 0.72 -3.35
N LEU A 69 2.47 2.03 -3.31
CA LEU A 69 3.49 2.98 -3.73
C LEU A 69 4.28 3.40 -2.48
N PRO A 70 5.56 3.04 -2.37
CA PRO A 70 6.36 3.46 -1.23
C PRO A 70 6.51 4.99 -1.21
N THR A 71 6.40 5.58 -0.04
CA THR A 71 6.63 7.02 0.18
C THR A 71 8.09 7.35 0.47
N ASP A 72 8.91 6.33 0.67
CA ASP A 72 10.31 6.41 1.02
C ASP A 72 11.16 5.99 -0.19
N TRP A 73 11.90 6.94 -0.75
CA TRP A 73 12.77 6.70 -1.89
C TRP A 73 13.91 5.73 -1.57
N ASP A 74 14.48 5.80 -0.39
CA ASP A 74 15.61 4.95 -0.01
C ASP A 74 15.23 3.47 -0.10
N ARG A 75 14.00 3.16 0.26
CA ARG A 75 13.46 1.79 0.12
C ARG A 75 13.28 1.38 -1.34
N VAL A 76 12.77 2.25 -2.17
CA VAL A 76 12.64 2.02 -3.62
C VAL A 76 14.03 1.83 -4.23
N TYR A 77 14.96 2.72 -3.89
CA TYR A 77 16.32 2.68 -4.40
C TYR A 77 17.05 1.40 -3.98
N ALA A 78 16.91 0.96 -2.73
CA ALA A 78 17.51 -0.28 -2.26
C ALA A 78 17.06 -1.50 -3.07
N VAL A 79 15.78 -1.62 -3.33
CA VAL A 79 15.22 -2.71 -4.17
C VAL A 79 15.74 -2.60 -5.61
N PHE A 80 15.68 -1.41 -6.19
CA PHE A 80 16.17 -1.13 -7.54
C PHE A 80 17.66 -1.46 -7.69
N PHE A 81 18.47 -0.98 -6.76
CA PHE A 81 19.92 -1.18 -6.79
C PHE A 81 20.30 -2.67 -6.74
N VAL A 82 19.69 -3.42 -5.84
CA VAL A 82 19.89 -4.87 -5.73
C VAL A 82 19.47 -5.60 -7.01
N LEU A 83 18.34 -5.19 -7.61
CA LEU A 83 17.89 -5.77 -8.87
C LEU A 83 18.85 -5.45 -10.04
N CYS A 84 19.37 -4.23 -10.09
CA CYS A 84 20.38 -3.83 -11.07
C CYS A 84 21.66 -4.66 -10.92
N GLU A 85 22.13 -4.84 -9.69
CA GLU A 85 23.32 -5.66 -9.42
C GLU A 85 23.10 -7.13 -9.83
N MET A 86 21.96 -7.72 -9.51
CA MET A 86 21.61 -9.08 -9.93
C MET A 86 21.45 -9.23 -11.44
N GLY A 87 21.00 -8.19 -12.11
CA GLY A 87 20.82 -8.14 -13.57
C GLY A 87 22.03 -7.67 -14.34
N ASN A 88 23.13 -7.35 -13.63
CA ASN A 88 24.33 -6.76 -14.21
C ASN A 88 24.04 -5.49 -15.03
N ILE A 89 23.19 -4.63 -14.48
CA ILE A 89 22.80 -3.34 -15.04
C ILE A 89 23.46 -2.25 -14.20
N ASP A 90 24.05 -1.25 -14.85
CA ASP A 90 24.55 -0.07 -14.16
C ASP A 90 23.36 0.87 -13.82
N PRO A 91 23.10 1.19 -12.54
CA PRO A 91 22.05 2.13 -12.16
C PRO A 91 22.24 3.53 -12.75
N GLU A 92 23.47 3.93 -12.98
CA GLU A 92 23.83 5.25 -13.50
C GLU A 92 24.08 5.25 -15.02
N ALA A 93 23.87 4.10 -15.70
CA ALA A 93 23.95 4.06 -17.15
C ALA A 93 22.91 4.98 -17.79
N GLU A 94 23.38 5.80 -18.70
CA GLU A 94 22.53 6.67 -19.49
C GLU A 94 21.64 5.88 -20.45
N ARG A 95 20.40 6.28 -20.54
CA ARG A 95 19.46 5.77 -21.53
C ARG A 95 18.75 6.93 -22.22
N TRP A 96 18.38 6.72 -23.48
CA TRP A 96 17.53 7.63 -24.21
C TRP A 96 16.08 7.15 -24.11
N ASP A 97 15.21 8.03 -23.62
CA ASP A 97 13.77 7.81 -23.69
C ASP A 97 13.20 8.82 -24.69
N ASP A 98 12.52 8.32 -25.74
CA ASP A 98 11.90 9.16 -26.79
C ASP A 98 10.88 10.16 -26.26
N ARG A 99 10.48 10.00 -24.98
CA ARG A 99 9.56 10.89 -24.28
C ARG A 99 10.23 12.03 -23.53
N TYR A 100 11.56 12.01 -23.45
CA TYR A 100 12.35 12.99 -22.71
C TYR A 100 13.46 13.57 -23.57
N ASP A 101 13.61 14.89 -23.48
CA ASP A 101 14.52 15.67 -24.31
C ASP A 101 15.92 15.68 -23.70
N GLY A 102 16.53 14.49 -23.50
CA GLY A 102 17.90 14.35 -23.00
C GLY A 102 18.25 12.97 -22.48
N PRO A 103 19.55 12.71 -22.28
CA PRO A 103 20.00 11.48 -21.64
C PRO A 103 19.60 11.51 -20.15
N GLU A 104 19.05 10.41 -19.69
CA GLU A 104 18.61 10.20 -18.32
C GLU A 104 19.24 8.90 -17.83
N SER A 105 19.75 8.84 -16.60
CA SER A 105 20.22 7.59 -16.03
C SER A 105 19.06 6.67 -15.66
N ASN A 106 19.35 5.38 -15.49
CA ASN A 106 18.33 4.43 -15.06
C ASN A 106 17.73 4.80 -13.70
N SER A 107 18.54 5.31 -12.78
CA SER A 107 18.10 5.74 -11.45
C SER A 107 17.26 7.01 -11.52
N GLU A 108 17.64 7.99 -12.34
CA GLU A 108 16.87 9.23 -12.55
C GLU A 108 15.51 8.95 -13.19
N CYS A 109 15.47 8.07 -14.18
CA CYS A 109 14.22 7.65 -14.81
C CYS A 109 13.25 7.04 -13.80
N LEU A 110 13.73 6.10 -12.98
CA LEU A 110 12.90 5.48 -11.96
C LEU A 110 12.43 6.49 -10.92
N ARG A 111 13.32 7.41 -10.51
CA ARG A 111 12.99 8.48 -9.57
C ARG A 111 11.91 9.40 -10.09
N ARG A 112 12.03 9.83 -11.33
CA ARG A 112 11.03 10.67 -12.00
C ARG A 112 9.67 10.00 -12.06
N LEU A 113 9.63 8.70 -12.40
CA LEU A 113 8.38 7.94 -12.43
C LEU A 113 7.76 7.79 -11.04
N TRP A 114 8.58 7.61 -10.02
CA TRP A 114 8.14 7.52 -8.64
C TRP A 114 7.59 8.86 -8.14
N ASP A 115 8.28 9.97 -8.38
CA ASP A 115 7.82 11.32 -8.04
C ASP A 115 6.47 11.63 -8.71
N ALA A 116 6.34 11.34 -10.01
CA ALA A 116 5.09 11.50 -10.74
C ALA A 116 3.95 10.64 -10.17
N ALA A 117 4.27 9.43 -9.73
CA ALA A 117 3.29 8.55 -9.10
C ALA A 117 2.81 9.10 -7.75
N LEU A 118 3.70 9.65 -6.94
CA LEU A 118 3.35 10.28 -5.66
C LEU A 118 2.47 11.52 -5.84
N GLU A 119 2.73 12.32 -6.86
CA GLU A 119 1.94 13.52 -7.15
C GLU A 119 0.53 13.19 -7.64
N THR A 120 0.37 12.06 -8.32
CA THR A 120 -0.89 11.66 -8.97
C THR A 120 -1.75 10.77 -8.09
N GLU A 121 -1.17 10.06 -7.11
CA GLU A 121 -1.97 9.30 -6.17
C GLU A 121 -2.89 10.25 -5.41
N PRO A 122 -4.22 10.14 -5.61
CA PRO A 122 -5.11 10.86 -4.74
C PRO A 122 -4.84 10.36 -3.33
N ASN A 123 -4.30 11.23 -2.49
CA ASN A 123 -4.33 10.99 -1.04
C ASN A 123 -5.77 10.57 -0.72
N PRO A 124 -6.04 9.30 -0.37
CA PRO A 124 -7.39 8.90 -0.06
C PRO A 124 -7.81 9.76 1.12
N LEU A 125 -8.61 10.78 0.85
CA LEU A 125 -9.28 11.50 1.91
C LEU A 125 -9.88 10.43 2.80
N PRO A 126 -9.60 10.44 4.10
CA PRO A 126 -10.14 9.42 4.99
C PRO A 126 -11.63 9.40 4.73
N ILE A 127 -12.11 8.26 4.22
CA ILE A 127 -13.54 8.05 4.03
C ILE A 127 -14.15 8.38 5.38
N PRO A 128 -14.98 9.45 5.49
CA PRO A 128 -15.59 9.77 6.76
C PRO A 128 -16.30 8.50 7.21
N ARG A 129 -15.84 7.92 8.30
CA ARG A 129 -16.57 6.82 8.92
C ARG A 129 -17.99 7.32 9.04
N PRO A 130 -18.99 6.60 8.50
CA PRO A 130 -20.35 6.95 8.77
C PRO A 130 -20.45 7.11 10.28
N ALA A 131 -20.84 8.29 10.72
CA ALA A 131 -21.02 8.56 12.13
C ALA A 131 -21.83 7.40 12.71
N PRO A 132 -21.41 6.79 13.83
CA PRO A 132 -22.21 5.77 14.46
C PRO A 132 -23.59 6.38 14.55
N ARG A 133 -24.58 5.72 13.94
CA ARG A 133 -25.97 6.15 14.07
C ARG A 133 -26.17 6.31 15.57
N GLN A 134 -26.21 7.55 16.03
CA GLN A 134 -26.71 7.83 17.34
C GLN A 134 -28.14 7.29 17.28
N LYS A 135 -28.34 6.13 17.90
CA LYS A 135 -29.72 5.73 18.26
C LYS A 135 -30.24 6.92 18.96
N SER A 136 -31.15 7.63 18.32
CA SER A 136 -31.74 8.82 18.89
C SER A 136 -32.32 8.40 20.24
N LEU A 137 -32.04 9.13 21.28
CA LEU A 137 -32.58 8.93 22.62
C LEU A 137 -34.11 8.84 22.62
N GLN A 138 -34.75 9.14 21.50
CA GLN A 138 -36.18 9.02 21.28
C GLN A 138 -36.67 7.57 21.14
N ASP A 139 -35.82 6.62 20.78
CA ASP A 139 -36.21 5.21 20.73
C ASP A 139 -36.27 4.55 22.12
N TYR A 140 -35.69 5.20 23.13
CA TYR A 140 -35.78 4.72 24.51
C TYR A 140 -37.09 5.12 25.21
N SER A 141 -37.84 6.10 24.68
CA SER A 141 -39.12 6.54 25.25
C SER A 141 -40.31 5.62 24.97
N SER A 142 -40.13 4.64 24.10
CA SER A 142 -41.22 3.75 23.69
C SER A 142 -41.15 2.35 24.29
N GLN A 143 -40.17 2.08 25.13
CA GLN A 143 -40.19 0.85 25.91
C GLN A 143 -41.02 1.15 27.20
N PRO A 144 -42.13 0.47 27.37
CA PRO A 144 -42.82 0.52 28.66
C PRO A 144 -41.86 0.02 29.72
N ASP A 145 -41.67 0.82 30.74
CA ASP A 145 -40.87 0.46 31.90
C ASP A 145 -41.44 -0.83 32.49
N PRO A 146 -40.69 -1.95 32.47
CA PRO A 146 -41.16 -3.22 33.00
C PRO A 146 -41.43 -3.16 34.52
N TRP A 147 -41.03 -2.10 35.17
CA TRP A 147 -41.21 -1.86 36.59
C TRP A 147 -42.38 -0.89 36.91
N ALA A 148 -43.02 -0.31 35.89
CA ALA A 148 -44.09 0.64 36.05
C ALA A 148 -45.48 -0.01 36.33
N THR A 149 -45.55 -1.32 36.29
CA THR A 149 -46.73 -2.09 36.70
C THR A 149 -46.54 -2.71 38.08
N ALA A 150 -46.46 -1.87 39.10
CA ALA A 150 -46.87 -2.31 40.41
C ALA A 150 -48.35 -1.97 40.53
N PRO A 151 -49.24 -2.91 40.50
CA PRO A 151 -50.61 -2.60 40.88
C PRO A 151 -50.61 -2.31 42.38
N SER A 152 -50.81 -1.07 42.70
CA SER A 152 -51.19 -0.66 44.05
C SER A 152 -52.59 -1.19 44.33
N ALA A 153 -52.71 -2.45 44.60
CA ALA A 153 -53.88 -3.03 45.15
C ALA A 153 -53.59 -3.43 46.59
N TYR A 154 -53.22 -2.47 47.39
CA TYR A 154 -53.44 -2.57 48.83
C TYR A 154 -54.73 -1.78 49.14
N SER A 155 -55.83 -2.48 48.99
CA SER A 155 -56.99 -2.15 49.71
C SER A 155 -56.72 -2.52 51.16
N ASP A 156 -56.30 -1.51 51.91
CA ASP A 156 -56.23 -1.64 53.33
C ASP A 156 -57.69 -1.38 53.82
N GLU A 157 -58.46 -2.42 53.75
CA GLU A 157 -59.80 -2.40 54.37
C GLU A 157 -59.68 -3.14 55.72
N PRO A 158 -59.77 -2.46 56.84
CA PRO A 158 -59.65 -3.11 58.11
C PRO A 158 -60.87 -4.02 58.36
N PRO A 159 -60.69 -5.18 58.92
CA PRO A 159 -61.75 -6.11 59.18
C PRO A 159 -62.60 -5.66 60.38
N PHE A 160 -63.72 -5.24 60.04
CA PHE A 160 -64.86 -5.27 60.98
C PHE A 160 -66.06 -5.71 60.24
#